data_6e63604595a14b3900d6426f1d8cf9d1
#
_entry.id   6e63604595a14b3900d6426f1d8cf9d1
#
_cell.length_a   1.000
_cell.length_b   1.000
_cell.length_c   1.000
_cell.angle_alpha   90.00
_cell.angle_beta   90.00
_cell.angle_gamma   90.00
#
_symmetry.space_group_name_H-M   'P 1'
#
loop_
_entity.id
_entity.type
_entity.pdbx_description
1 polymer ?
#
loop_
_entity_poly.entity_id
_entity_poly.type
_entity_poly.pdbx_seq_one_letter_code
_entity_poly.pdbx_strand_id
1 'polypeptide(L)'
;MKKFKFTLLAFMAAMMAISFTACSDDDPTPTPDPGINEGDYHFDLFVTVGKHGGMSSKNTTIVTSTSTLTADRGVITVEGVGSELGDYSMESISKGKYYYQIPGSADRFVKYQIKNNKIDVIAERPFKTNTYKVRAYTHAWIDDNTLVIISTNGDKDKVLYTKLKADDLTILDEGEVTIPAPTDWKKLTSSGILTYRKSDNKLYYFYYWKEKAGQTVASEQEPNFHAAIINPSTMKVEKDIISPVEGEMAGSAYGELMQDCVAYDEAGNLYLACFHEEASGLEKGMLLRIKAGETEFDTSYNGYSNADGKLMTVQYLGNNKALVYARNDNAPISDKAAAAGIKKPTAIDAFSHYYAIIDLTTGTKTRLSYNGKEIAYSGGRFSQRSVIFNDKAYIGVDTEEDANAIIYIYDIKTGTVEKGAE
;
A
#
# COMPACT_ATOMS: atom_id res chain seq x y z
N MET A 1 37.20 -53.58 -16.35
CA MET A 1 36.19 -53.39 -15.34
C MET A 1 36.85 -52.88 -14.04
N LYS A 2 36.85 -51.59 -13.78
CA LYS A 2 37.44 -51.03 -12.56
C LYS A 2 36.31 -50.53 -11.68
N LYS A 3 36.19 -51.11 -10.47
CA LYS A 3 35.23 -50.73 -9.44
C LYS A 3 35.70 -49.44 -8.78
N PHE A 4 34.88 -48.39 -8.81
CA PHE A 4 35.08 -47.19 -8.02
C PHE A 4 34.44 -47.37 -6.63
N LYS A 5 35.26 -47.25 -5.59
CA LYS A 5 34.81 -47.20 -4.20
C LYS A 5 34.50 -45.72 -3.83
N PHE A 6 33.30 -45.46 -3.40
CA PHE A 6 32.94 -44.17 -2.75
C PHE A 6 33.39 -44.21 -1.29
N THR A 7 34.26 -43.27 -0.93
CA THR A 7 34.66 -43.04 0.46
C THR A 7 33.86 -41.84 0.97
N LEU A 8 33.02 -42.08 1.96
CA LEU A 8 32.22 -41.07 2.65
C LEU A 8 33.16 -40.33 3.62
N LEU A 9 33.40 -39.03 3.37
CA LEU A 9 34.16 -38.17 4.28
C LEU A 9 33.13 -37.36 5.11
N ALA A 10 33.02 -37.69 6.39
CA ALA A 10 32.30 -36.92 7.37
C ALA A 10 33.15 -35.71 7.77
N PHE A 11 32.67 -34.49 7.45
CA PHE A 11 33.24 -33.26 7.98
C PHE A 11 32.55 -32.89 9.27
N MET A 12 33.22 -33.00 10.40
CA MET A 12 32.87 -32.32 11.64
C MET A 12 33.21 -30.85 11.50
N ALA A 13 32.20 -30.00 11.46
CA ALA A 13 32.38 -28.55 11.61
C ALA A 13 32.55 -28.22 13.09
N ALA A 14 33.76 -27.85 13.48
CA ALA A 14 34.02 -27.26 14.78
C ALA A 14 33.44 -25.84 14.83
N MET A 15 32.53 -25.59 15.78
CA MET A 15 32.10 -24.24 16.13
C MET A 15 33.27 -23.48 16.75
N MET A 16 33.82 -22.52 16.01
CA MET A 16 34.62 -21.44 16.61
C MET A 16 33.64 -20.34 17.02
N ALA A 17 33.42 -20.22 18.32
CA ALA A 17 32.84 -19.01 18.91
C ALA A 17 33.87 -17.89 18.80
N ILE A 18 33.67 -16.95 17.90
CA ILE A 18 34.44 -15.71 17.86
C ILE A 18 33.65 -14.71 18.73
N SER A 19 34.14 -14.50 19.92
CA SER A 19 33.69 -13.40 20.78
C SER A 19 34.29 -12.10 20.25
N PHE A 20 33.47 -11.26 19.62
CA PHE A 20 33.84 -9.87 19.41
C PHE A 20 33.56 -9.08 20.69
N THR A 21 34.64 -8.62 21.33
CA THR A 21 34.54 -7.54 22.31
C THR A 21 34.33 -6.25 21.54
N ALA A 22 33.09 -5.76 21.54
CA ALA A 22 32.79 -4.43 21.06
C ALA A 22 33.28 -3.41 22.09
N CYS A 23 34.02 -2.41 21.62
CA CYS A 23 34.30 -1.19 22.37
C CYS A 23 33.02 -0.42 22.60
N SER A 24 32.85 0.07 23.82
CA SER A 24 31.76 0.91 24.26
C SER A 24 31.78 2.26 23.57
N ASP A 25 30.72 2.57 22.85
CA ASP A 25 30.17 3.92 22.71
C ASP A 25 28.69 3.80 22.97
N ASP A 26 28.11 4.81 23.63
CA ASP A 26 26.77 4.84 24.22
C ASP A 26 25.61 4.74 23.20
N ASP A 27 25.55 3.66 22.42
CA ASP A 27 24.37 3.32 21.66
C ASP A 27 23.39 2.57 22.58
N PRO A 28 22.11 2.98 22.64
CA PRO A 28 21.11 2.31 23.46
C PRO A 28 21.00 0.84 23.01
N THR A 29 21.31 -0.06 23.93
CA THR A 29 21.18 -1.51 23.68
C THR A 29 19.75 -1.82 23.23
N PRO A 30 19.52 -2.43 22.06
CA PRO A 30 18.19 -2.77 21.62
C PRO A 30 17.47 -3.60 22.69
N THR A 31 16.29 -3.15 23.09
CA THR A 31 15.47 -3.91 24.04
C THR A 31 15.02 -5.20 23.34
N PRO A 32 15.34 -6.40 23.88
CA PRO A 32 14.85 -7.64 23.29
C PRO A 32 13.33 -7.65 23.19
N ASP A 33 12.80 -8.13 22.07
CA ASP A 33 11.37 -8.37 21.95
C ASP A 33 10.98 -9.42 22.99
N PRO A 34 9.91 -9.22 23.78
CA PRO A 34 9.44 -10.17 24.80
C PRO A 34 9.04 -11.54 24.21
N GLY A 35 9.11 -11.68 22.91
CA GLY A 35 8.73 -12.89 22.17
C GLY A 35 7.26 -12.85 21.75
N ILE A 36 7.01 -13.45 20.59
CA ILE A 36 5.65 -13.57 20.04
C ILE A 36 5.18 -15.00 20.31
N ASN A 37 4.14 -15.17 21.14
CA ASN A 37 3.52 -16.46 21.37
C ASN A 37 2.63 -16.86 20.19
N GLU A 38 2.59 -18.14 19.88
CA GLU A 38 1.70 -18.67 18.84
C GLU A 38 0.24 -18.46 19.29
N GLY A 39 -0.50 -17.63 18.55
CA GLY A 39 -1.87 -17.23 18.87
C GLY A 39 -2.05 -15.75 19.22
N ASP A 40 -0.98 -15.06 19.58
CA ASP A 40 -1.00 -13.63 19.77
C ASP A 40 -0.86 -12.91 18.42
N TYR A 41 -1.43 -11.69 18.32
CA TYR A 41 -1.14 -10.84 17.17
C TYR A 41 0.26 -10.23 17.29
N HIS A 42 0.84 -9.91 16.16
CA HIS A 42 2.10 -9.16 16.06
C HIS A 42 2.01 -8.14 14.92
N PHE A 43 2.94 -7.19 14.90
CA PHE A 43 3.12 -6.22 13.85
C PHE A 43 4.34 -6.60 13.02
N ASP A 44 4.17 -6.65 11.70
CA ASP A 44 5.27 -6.81 10.76
C ASP A 44 5.66 -5.44 10.22
N LEU A 45 6.91 -5.07 10.43
CA LEU A 45 7.50 -3.82 9.97
C LEU A 45 8.34 -4.08 8.73
N PHE A 46 7.94 -3.47 7.63
CA PHE A 46 8.68 -3.51 6.37
C PHE A 46 9.49 -2.23 6.23
N VAL A 47 10.79 -2.34 6.39
CA VAL A 47 11.71 -1.20 6.39
C VAL A 47 12.56 -1.22 5.13
N THR A 48 12.52 -0.15 4.35
CA THR A 48 13.37 0.01 3.18
C THR A 48 14.66 0.70 3.56
N VAL A 49 15.78 0.00 3.42
CA VAL A 49 17.13 0.50 3.68
C VAL A 49 17.78 0.90 2.35
N GLY A 50 18.41 2.07 2.31
CA GLY A 50 19.08 2.56 1.12
C GLY A 50 18.81 4.04 0.88
N LYS A 51 18.75 4.45 -0.39
CA LYS A 51 18.48 5.85 -0.71
C LYS A 51 17.05 6.22 -0.36
N HIS A 52 16.89 7.26 0.45
CA HIS A 52 15.59 7.80 0.84
C HIS A 52 14.72 8.14 -0.37
N GLY A 53 13.42 7.83 -0.28
CA GLY A 53 12.40 8.22 -1.26
C GLY A 53 12.46 7.52 -2.60
N GLY A 54 13.51 6.78 -2.90
CA GLY A 54 13.71 6.17 -4.21
C GLY A 54 13.20 4.72 -4.30
N MET A 55 12.59 4.36 -5.43
CA MET A 55 12.43 2.97 -5.88
C MET A 55 13.71 2.50 -6.58
N SER A 56 14.85 2.73 -5.93
CA SER A 56 16.15 2.37 -6.50
C SER A 56 16.37 0.87 -6.38
N SER A 57 16.94 0.25 -7.42
CA SER A 57 17.47 -1.13 -7.37
C SER A 57 18.57 -1.33 -6.31
N LYS A 58 19.00 -0.26 -5.65
CA LYS A 58 19.96 -0.29 -4.53
C LYS A 58 19.29 -0.33 -3.16
N ASN A 59 17.97 -0.22 -3.10
CA ASN A 59 17.23 -0.31 -1.86
C ASN A 59 16.89 -1.76 -1.57
N THR A 60 17.07 -2.16 -0.31
CA THR A 60 16.68 -3.47 0.19
C THR A 60 15.51 -3.27 1.17
N THR A 61 14.47 -4.08 1.07
CA THR A 61 13.40 -4.11 2.06
C THR A 61 13.63 -5.27 3.01
N ILE A 62 13.61 -4.97 4.30
CA ILE A 62 13.79 -5.92 5.39
C ILE A 62 12.48 -5.95 6.17
N VAL A 63 12.05 -7.14 6.58
CA VAL A 63 10.91 -7.33 7.48
C VAL A 63 11.40 -7.79 8.85
N THR A 64 10.81 -7.20 9.89
CA THR A 64 10.94 -7.65 11.28
C THR A 64 9.57 -7.62 11.94
N SER A 65 9.35 -8.50 12.93
CA SER A 65 8.09 -8.57 13.66
C SER A 65 8.28 -8.15 15.11
N THR A 66 7.26 -7.53 15.69
CA THR A 66 7.23 -7.14 17.10
C THR A 66 5.83 -7.36 17.69
N SER A 67 5.76 -7.68 18.96
CA SER A 67 4.48 -7.89 19.67
C SER A 67 3.76 -6.57 19.99
N THR A 68 4.47 -5.44 20.02
CA THR A 68 3.92 -4.12 20.36
C THR A 68 4.64 -3.01 19.62
N LEU A 69 3.93 -1.89 19.42
CA LEU A 69 4.45 -0.64 18.85
C LEU A 69 4.36 0.53 19.84
N THR A 70 4.13 0.25 21.13
CA THR A 70 4.05 1.27 22.19
C THR A 70 5.45 1.80 22.56
N ALA A 71 5.51 2.94 23.24
CA ALA A 71 6.78 3.61 23.53
C ALA A 71 7.76 2.78 24.39
N ASP A 72 7.24 1.90 25.23
CA ASP A 72 8.05 1.00 26.08
C ASP A 72 8.81 -0.06 25.26
N ARG A 73 8.44 -0.29 23.99
CA ARG A 73 9.22 -1.11 23.08
C ARG A 73 10.58 -0.49 22.73
N GLY A 74 10.68 0.84 22.77
CA GLY A 74 11.89 1.56 22.41
C GLY A 74 12.20 1.47 20.91
N VAL A 75 13.49 1.44 20.57
CA VAL A 75 13.96 1.35 19.19
C VAL A 75 13.83 -0.09 18.67
N ILE A 76 13.17 -0.24 17.52
CA ILE A 76 13.03 -1.50 16.80
C ILE A 76 14.10 -1.52 15.70
N THR A 77 15.12 -2.35 15.89
CA THR A 77 16.16 -2.51 14.88
C THR A 77 15.84 -3.66 13.91
N VAL A 78 16.24 -3.51 12.67
CA VAL A 78 16.23 -4.58 11.66
C VAL A 78 17.61 -5.22 11.52
N GLU A 79 18.66 -4.59 12.04
CA GLU A 79 20.03 -5.05 11.94
C GLU A 79 20.23 -6.34 12.75
N GLY A 80 20.67 -7.39 12.08
CA GLY A 80 20.94 -8.69 12.68
C GLY A 80 19.72 -9.52 13.07
N VAL A 81 18.49 -8.96 12.96
CA VAL A 81 17.27 -9.67 13.36
C VAL A 81 16.21 -9.77 12.25
N GLY A 82 16.18 -8.81 11.33
CA GLY A 82 15.25 -8.82 10.21
C GLY A 82 15.67 -9.75 9.07
N SER A 83 14.76 -9.99 8.14
CA SER A 83 15.03 -10.77 6.93
C SER A 83 14.76 -9.93 5.68
N GLU A 84 15.64 -10.02 4.69
CA GLU A 84 15.41 -9.42 3.38
C GLU A 84 14.22 -10.09 2.68
N LEU A 85 13.39 -9.29 2.03
CA LEU A 85 12.23 -9.81 1.30
C LEU A 85 12.62 -10.56 0.02
N GLY A 86 13.78 -10.26 -0.57
CA GLY A 86 14.22 -10.88 -1.83
C GLY A 86 13.26 -10.56 -2.99
N ASP A 87 12.62 -11.59 -3.52
CA ASP A 87 11.65 -11.47 -4.62
C ASP A 87 10.29 -10.92 -4.19
N TYR A 88 10.06 -10.74 -2.89
CA TYR A 88 8.81 -10.24 -2.34
C TYR A 88 8.89 -8.73 -2.17
N SER A 89 7.76 -8.07 -2.28
CA SER A 89 7.66 -6.63 -2.06
C SER A 89 6.90 -6.31 -0.78
N MET A 90 7.07 -5.11 -0.27
CA MET A 90 6.30 -4.62 0.87
C MET A 90 4.82 -4.38 0.50
N GLU A 91 4.50 -4.24 -0.78
CA GLU A 91 3.13 -4.04 -1.27
C GLU A 91 2.44 -5.39 -1.50
N SER A 92 2.30 -6.18 -0.44
CA SER A 92 1.57 -7.44 -0.45
C SER A 92 0.12 -7.23 -0.01
N ILE A 93 -0.77 -8.08 -0.51
CA ILE A 93 -2.16 -8.14 -0.04
C ILE A 93 -2.15 -8.81 1.32
N SER A 94 -2.54 -8.10 2.38
CA SER A 94 -2.61 -8.65 3.73
C SER A 94 -4.03 -9.13 4.09
N LYS A 95 -4.14 -10.28 4.77
CA LYS A 95 -5.38 -10.72 5.40
C LYS A 95 -5.06 -11.60 6.63
N GLY A 96 -5.40 -11.10 7.81
CA GLY A 96 -4.99 -11.73 9.06
C GLY A 96 -3.47 -11.85 9.13
N LYS A 97 -2.96 -13.04 9.42
CA LYS A 97 -1.52 -13.32 9.48
C LYS A 97 -0.87 -13.65 8.13
N TYR A 98 -1.62 -13.61 7.03
CA TYR A 98 -1.15 -14.03 5.72
C TYR A 98 -0.98 -12.86 4.77
N TYR A 99 -0.01 -13.02 3.89
CA TYR A 99 0.30 -12.15 2.79
C TYR A 99 0.14 -12.90 1.48
N TYR A 100 -0.44 -12.22 0.47
CA TYR A 100 -0.65 -12.75 -0.86
C TYR A 100 0.01 -11.84 -1.88
N GLN A 101 0.77 -12.40 -2.79
CA GLN A 101 1.41 -11.60 -3.84
C GLN A 101 1.86 -12.42 -5.04
N ILE A 102 2.37 -11.71 -6.03
CA ILE A 102 3.05 -12.23 -7.20
C ILE A 102 4.52 -11.82 -7.06
N PRO A 103 5.45 -12.76 -6.86
CA PRO A 103 6.88 -12.45 -6.74
C PRO A 103 7.46 -11.87 -8.02
N GLY A 104 8.56 -11.11 -7.91
CA GLY A 104 9.21 -10.47 -9.05
C GLY A 104 9.81 -11.43 -10.06
N SER A 105 10.25 -12.59 -9.61
CA SER A 105 11.00 -13.58 -10.42
C SER A 105 10.19 -14.81 -10.83
N ALA A 106 8.91 -14.91 -10.47
CA ALA A 106 8.15 -16.14 -10.69
C ALA A 106 6.71 -15.89 -11.16
N ASP A 107 6.31 -16.65 -12.20
CA ASP A 107 4.97 -16.61 -12.77
C ASP A 107 3.98 -17.43 -11.93
N ARG A 108 3.72 -16.98 -10.70
CA ARG A 108 2.83 -17.67 -9.74
C ARG A 108 2.22 -16.72 -8.72
N PHE A 109 1.12 -17.14 -8.13
CA PHE A 109 0.58 -16.59 -6.89
C PHE A 109 1.26 -17.25 -5.71
N VAL A 110 1.56 -16.47 -4.67
CA VAL A 110 2.17 -16.96 -3.43
C VAL A 110 1.38 -16.48 -2.23
N LYS A 111 1.16 -17.38 -1.27
CA LYS A 111 0.67 -17.10 0.07
C LYS A 111 1.79 -17.38 1.06
N TYR A 112 2.12 -16.43 1.90
CA TYR A 112 3.13 -16.58 2.93
C TYR A 112 2.70 -15.92 4.23
N GLN A 113 3.42 -16.15 5.28
CA GLN A 113 3.35 -15.43 6.56
C GLN A 113 4.75 -15.01 6.98
N ILE A 114 4.82 -14.08 7.91
CA ILE A 114 6.08 -13.77 8.60
C ILE A 114 6.08 -14.56 9.91
N LYS A 115 7.09 -15.40 10.07
CA LYS A 115 7.29 -16.21 11.27
C LYS A 115 8.75 -16.14 11.71
N ASN A 116 8.98 -15.73 12.96
CA ASN A 116 10.33 -15.54 13.49
C ASN A 116 11.19 -14.62 12.59
N ASN A 117 10.63 -13.49 12.17
CA ASN A 117 11.23 -12.53 11.25
C ASN A 117 11.60 -13.11 9.86
N LYS A 118 11.03 -14.23 9.46
CA LYS A 118 11.31 -14.88 8.16
C LYS A 118 10.04 -15.09 7.38
N ILE A 119 10.19 -15.04 6.06
CA ILE A 119 9.14 -15.44 5.13
C ILE A 119 8.98 -16.96 5.21
N ASP A 120 7.77 -17.38 5.54
CA ASP A 120 7.35 -18.77 5.58
C ASP A 120 6.26 -18.97 4.52
N VAL A 121 6.64 -19.61 3.40
CA VAL A 121 5.74 -19.84 2.26
C VAL A 121 4.76 -20.95 2.59
N ILE A 122 3.47 -20.63 2.57
CA ILE A 122 2.37 -21.54 2.90
C ILE A 122 1.82 -22.24 1.67
N ALA A 123 1.68 -21.52 0.56
CA ALA A 123 1.17 -22.07 -0.69
C ALA A 123 1.71 -21.30 -1.90
N GLU A 124 1.85 -22.01 -3.01
CA GLU A 124 2.18 -21.45 -4.31
C GLU A 124 1.26 -22.02 -5.39
N ARG A 125 0.88 -21.19 -6.34
CA ARG A 125 0.07 -21.61 -7.48
C ARG A 125 0.59 -20.97 -8.76
N PRO A 126 1.15 -21.75 -9.70
CA PRO A 126 1.53 -21.26 -11.02
C PRO A 126 0.33 -20.63 -11.76
N PHE A 127 0.58 -19.61 -12.55
CA PHE A 127 -0.42 -19.09 -13.48
C PHE A 127 -0.92 -20.19 -14.40
N LYS A 128 -2.16 -20.06 -14.84
CA LYS A 128 -2.78 -21.03 -15.76
C LYS A 128 -2.94 -20.40 -17.15
N THR A 129 -3.85 -19.46 -17.29
CA THR A 129 -4.09 -18.75 -18.56
C THR A 129 -3.67 -17.29 -18.44
N ASN A 130 -4.15 -16.61 -17.40
CA ASN A 130 -3.83 -15.22 -17.15
C ASN A 130 -2.48 -15.06 -16.45
N THR A 131 -1.71 -14.07 -16.88
CA THR A 131 -0.39 -13.76 -16.32
C THR A 131 -0.40 -12.35 -15.74
N TYR A 132 0.35 -12.17 -14.68
CA TYR A 132 0.43 -10.93 -13.93
C TYR A 132 1.89 -10.55 -13.68
N LYS A 133 2.13 -9.26 -13.46
CA LYS A 133 3.46 -8.77 -13.07
C LYS A 133 3.42 -8.23 -11.66
N VAL A 134 4.53 -8.39 -10.94
CA VAL A 134 4.71 -7.77 -9.63
C VAL A 134 4.37 -6.29 -9.68
N ARG A 135 3.65 -5.79 -8.66
CA ARG A 135 3.28 -4.38 -8.51
C ARG A 135 2.46 -3.78 -9.68
N ALA A 136 1.78 -4.62 -10.46
CA ALA A 136 0.96 -4.19 -11.60
C ALA A 136 -0.43 -4.84 -11.60
N TYR A 137 -0.96 -5.13 -10.43
CA TYR A 137 -2.30 -5.69 -10.23
C TYR A 137 -3.02 -4.98 -9.08
N THR A 138 -4.31 -5.12 -9.05
CA THR A 138 -5.19 -4.68 -7.96
C THR A 138 -6.03 -5.85 -7.47
N HIS A 139 -6.67 -5.72 -6.32
CA HIS A 139 -7.37 -6.84 -5.72
C HIS A 139 -8.61 -6.44 -4.94
N ALA A 140 -9.48 -7.40 -4.69
CA ALA A 140 -10.55 -7.29 -3.71
C ALA A 140 -10.88 -8.66 -3.09
N TRP A 141 -11.27 -8.66 -1.83
CA TRP A 141 -11.87 -9.80 -1.15
C TRP A 141 -13.38 -9.74 -1.32
N ILE A 142 -13.99 -10.72 -1.98
CA ILE A 142 -15.45 -10.77 -2.15
C ILE A 142 -16.14 -11.55 -1.03
N ASP A 143 -15.40 -12.36 -0.33
CA ASP A 143 -15.75 -13.03 0.92
C ASP A 143 -14.47 -13.39 1.70
N ASP A 144 -14.60 -14.12 2.82
CA ASP A 144 -13.45 -14.45 3.67
C ASP A 144 -12.44 -15.39 3.01
N ASN A 145 -12.82 -16.09 1.96
CA ASN A 145 -11.99 -17.10 1.33
C ASN A 145 -11.77 -16.91 -0.17
N THR A 146 -12.32 -15.84 -0.76
CA THR A 146 -12.20 -15.59 -2.21
C THR A 146 -11.52 -14.27 -2.48
N LEU A 147 -10.30 -14.35 -3.02
CA LEU A 147 -9.51 -13.21 -3.48
C LEU A 147 -9.67 -13.05 -5.00
N VAL A 148 -10.07 -11.87 -5.44
CA VAL A 148 -10.10 -11.49 -6.84
C VAL A 148 -8.88 -10.61 -7.13
N ILE A 149 -8.11 -10.99 -8.15
CA ILE A 149 -6.99 -10.20 -8.68
C ILE A 149 -7.37 -9.73 -10.08
N ILE A 150 -7.15 -8.45 -10.35
CA ILE A 150 -7.32 -7.84 -11.67
C ILE A 150 -6.04 -7.12 -12.08
N SER A 151 -5.73 -7.18 -13.37
CA SER A 151 -4.68 -6.39 -14.02
C SER A 151 -5.02 -6.16 -15.48
N THR A 152 -4.38 -5.21 -16.11
CA THR A 152 -4.37 -5.15 -17.57
C THR A 152 -3.33 -6.14 -18.12
N ASN A 153 -3.59 -6.67 -19.32
CA ASN A 153 -2.65 -7.53 -20.05
C ASN A 153 -1.36 -6.77 -20.42
N GLY A 154 -0.41 -7.47 -21.01
CA GLY A 154 0.89 -6.87 -21.44
C GLY A 154 0.73 -5.71 -22.42
N ASP A 155 -0.23 -5.79 -23.33
CA ASP A 155 -0.51 -4.78 -24.34
C ASP A 155 -1.37 -3.61 -23.83
N LYS A 156 -1.87 -3.68 -22.59
CA LYS A 156 -2.74 -2.67 -21.95
C LYS A 156 -4.03 -2.38 -22.72
N ASP A 157 -4.62 -3.39 -23.33
CA ASP A 157 -5.88 -3.27 -24.08
C ASP A 157 -6.99 -4.18 -23.57
N LYS A 158 -6.70 -5.03 -22.59
CA LYS A 158 -7.64 -5.94 -21.94
C LYS A 158 -7.49 -5.92 -20.43
N VAL A 159 -8.60 -6.14 -19.74
CA VAL A 159 -8.63 -6.33 -18.28
C VAL A 159 -8.78 -7.81 -17.99
N LEU A 160 -7.81 -8.39 -17.31
CA LEU A 160 -7.77 -9.79 -16.91
C LEU A 160 -8.14 -9.96 -15.45
N TYR A 161 -8.85 -11.03 -15.11
CA TYR A 161 -9.13 -11.38 -13.72
C TYR A 161 -8.80 -12.83 -13.41
N THR A 162 -8.44 -13.10 -12.15
CA THR A 162 -8.35 -14.43 -11.58
C THR A 162 -8.96 -14.43 -10.18
N LYS A 163 -9.84 -15.38 -9.91
CA LYS A 163 -10.39 -15.66 -8.58
C LYS A 163 -9.60 -16.79 -7.94
N LEU A 164 -9.10 -16.55 -6.74
CA LEU A 164 -8.31 -17.50 -5.98
C LEU A 164 -9.03 -17.88 -4.69
N LYS A 165 -8.97 -19.17 -4.34
CA LYS A 165 -9.29 -19.62 -3.01
C LYS A 165 -8.13 -19.24 -2.07
N ALA A 166 -8.44 -18.52 -0.99
CA ALA A 166 -7.42 -17.99 -0.09
C ALA A 166 -6.61 -19.05 0.65
N ASP A 167 -7.18 -20.24 0.89
CA ASP A 167 -6.52 -21.28 1.68
C ASP A 167 -5.30 -21.87 0.96
N ASP A 168 -5.47 -22.25 -0.30
CA ASP A 168 -4.50 -23.04 -1.07
C ASP A 168 -4.17 -22.44 -2.45
N LEU A 169 -4.67 -21.25 -2.73
CA LEU A 169 -4.52 -20.53 -4.00
C LEU A 169 -5.10 -21.27 -5.22
N THR A 170 -6.03 -22.20 -5.01
CA THR A 170 -6.73 -22.82 -6.12
C THR A 170 -7.42 -21.76 -6.99
N ILE A 171 -7.16 -21.80 -8.31
CA ILE A 171 -7.82 -20.92 -9.27
C ILE A 171 -9.26 -21.41 -9.42
N LEU A 172 -10.20 -20.60 -8.92
CA LEU A 172 -11.63 -20.88 -8.96
C LEU A 172 -12.23 -20.50 -10.34
N ASP A 173 -11.76 -19.38 -10.88
CA ASP A 173 -12.21 -18.83 -12.16
C ASP A 173 -11.18 -17.84 -12.67
N GLU A 174 -11.05 -17.72 -13.99
CA GLU A 174 -10.20 -16.72 -14.63
C GLU A 174 -10.73 -16.36 -16.03
N GLY A 175 -10.49 -15.13 -16.47
CA GLY A 175 -10.95 -14.67 -17.75
C GLY A 175 -10.65 -13.20 -18.01
N GLU A 176 -11.46 -12.61 -18.87
CA GLU A 176 -11.40 -11.20 -19.23
C GLU A 176 -12.64 -10.46 -18.71
N VAL A 177 -12.45 -9.30 -18.11
CA VAL A 177 -13.53 -8.35 -17.83
C VAL A 177 -13.68 -7.45 -19.06
N THR A 178 -14.76 -7.62 -19.80
CA THR A 178 -15.04 -6.80 -20.97
C THR A 178 -15.53 -5.44 -20.54
N ILE A 179 -14.70 -4.43 -20.64
CA ILE A 179 -15.03 -3.03 -20.37
C ILE A 179 -15.31 -2.27 -21.68
N PRO A 180 -16.15 -1.22 -21.66
CA PRO A 180 -16.37 -0.38 -22.83
C PRO A 180 -15.05 0.26 -23.30
N ALA A 181 -14.78 0.18 -24.61
CA ALA A 181 -13.62 0.78 -25.22
C ALA A 181 -14.04 2.06 -25.98
N PRO A 182 -13.44 3.22 -25.69
CA PRO A 182 -13.68 4.44 -26.44
C PRO A 182 -13.03 4.37 -27.83
N THR A 183 -13.42 5.26 -28.71
CA THR A 183 -12.89 5.33 -30.09
C THR A 183 -11.49 5.95 -30.13
N ASP A 184 -11.19 6.88 -29.23
CA ASP A 184 -10.03 7.75 -29.30
C ASP A 184 -8.85 7.25 -28.46
N TRP A 185 -9.11 6.59 -27.35
CA TRP A 185 -8.13 6.08 -26.42
C TRP A 185 -7.94 4.57 -26.61
N LYS A 186 -6.68 4.08 -26.59
CA LYS A 186 -6.37 2.70 -27.00
C LYS A 186 -5.75 1.83 -25.92
N LYS A 187 -5.27 2.44 -24.85
CA LYS A 187 -4.55 1.74 -23.78
C LYS A 187 -5.14 2.06 -22.41
N LEU A 188 -5.08 1.10 -21.54
CA LEU A 188 -5.57 1.20 -20.18
C LEU A 188 -4.46 1.62 -19.22
N THR A 189 -4.83 2.19 -18.08
CA THR A 189 -3.95 2.32 -16.93
C THR A 189 -3.34 0.97 -16.54
N SER A 190 -2.25 0.98 -15.77
CA SER A 190 -1.46 -0.25 -15.52
C SER A 190 -2.23 -1.34 -14.77
N SER A 191 -3.01 -0.97 -13.77
CA SER A 191 -3.80 -1.93 -13.00
C SER A 191 -5.20 -1.44 -12.66
N GLY A 192 -5.41 -0.14 -12.49
CA GLY A 192 -6.63 0.42 -11.89
C GLY A 192 -6.73 0.12 -10.40
N ILE A 193 -7.93 0.30 -9.84
CA ILE A 193 -8.23 0.03 -8.44
C ILE A 193 -9.48 -0.83 -8.38
N LEU A 194 -9.38 -1.99 -7.75
CA LEU A 194 -10.51 -2.87 -7.50
C LEU A 194 -10.94 -2.79 -6.03
N THR A 195 -12.23 -2.69 -5.80
CA THR A 195 -12.80 -2.79 -4.45
C THR A 195 -14.14 -3.52 -4.48
N TYR A 196 -14.54 -4.10 -3.36
CA TYR A 196 -15.79 -4.82 -3.22
C TYR A 196 -16.68 -4.17 -2.19
N ARG A 197 -17.88 -3.77 -2.61
CA ARG A 197 -18.91 -3.25 -1.70
C ARG A 197 -19.86 -4.38 -1.30
N LYS A 198 -19.76 -4.76 -0.01
CA LYS A 198 -20.50 -5.90 0.53
C LYS A 198 -22.00 -5.65 0.58
N SER A 199 -22.44 -4.41 0.82
CA SER A 199 -23.84 -4.06 1.04
C SER A 199 -24.76 -4.37 -0.17
N ASP A 200 -24.23 -4.29 -1.39
CA ASP A 200 -24.96 -4.57 -2.64
C ASP A 200 -24.31 -5.65 -3.50
N ASN A 201 -23.28 -6.33 -2.98
CA ASN A 201 -22.57 -7.40 -3.67
C ASN A 201 -22.04 -6.97 -5.04
N LYS A 202 -21.30 -5.87 -5.10
CA LYS A 202 -20.71 -5.33 -6.32
C LYS A 202 -19.21 -5.14 -6.19
N LEU A 203 -18.49 -5.43 -7.28
CA LEU A 203 -17.12 -4.99 -7.47
C LEU A 203 -17.13 -3.66 -8.21
N TYR A 204 -16.27 -2.75 -7.81
CA TYR A 204 -16.00 -1.48 -8.48
C TYR A 204 -14.58 -1.50 -8.95
N TYR A 205 -14.38 -1.39 -10.26
CA TYR A 205 -13.07 -1.33 -10.88
C TYR A 205 -12.87 0.07 -11.47
N PHE A 206 -12.04 0.88 -10.83
CA PHE A 206 -11.70 2.22 -11.29
C PHE A 206 -10.52 2.14 -12.25
N TYR A 207 -10.64 2.79 -13.41
CA TYR A 207 -9.65 2.76 -14.47
C TYR A 207 -9.76 4.01 -15.34
N TYR A 208 -8.75 4.27 -16.16
CA TYR A 208 -8.81 5.29 -17.21
C TYR A 208 -8.08 4.83 -18.46
N TRP A 209 -8.43 5.45 -19.57
CA TRP A 209 -7.83 5.18 -20.85
C TRP A 209 -6.70 6.15 -21.15
N LYS A 210 -5.79 5.73 -22.04
CA LYS A 210 -4.57 6.44 -22.41
C LYS A 210 -4.33 6.32 -23.92
N GLU A 211 -3.57 7.26 -24.46
CA GLU A 211 -3.18 7.21 -25.87
C GLU A 211 -2.19 6.04 -26.11
N LYS A 212 -1.24 5.84 -25.19
CA LYS A 212 -0.17 4.83 -25.29
C LYS A 212 0.08 4.13 -23.97
N ALA A 213 0.71 2.96 -24.04
CA ALA A 213 1.17 2.25 -22.84
C ALA A 213 2.35 2.99 -22.18
N GLY A 214 2.52 2.81 -20.87
CA GLY A 214 3.59 3.41 -20.08
C GLY A 214 3.20 4.72 -19.42
N GLN A 215 4.18 5.53 -19.06
CA GLN A 215 3.94 6.85 -18.49
C GLN A 215 3.38 7.79 -19.55
N THR A 216 2.39 8.57 -19.18
CA THR A 216 1.73 9.57 -20.00
C THR A 216 1.66 10.89 -19.23
N VAL A 217 1.52 11.98 -19.95
CA VAL A 217 1.15 13.29 -19.38
C VAL A 217 -0.38 13.45 -19.45
N ALA A 218 -0.94 14.38 -18.70
CA ALA A 218 -2.40 14.57 -18.62
C ALA A 218 -3.08 14.68 -20.00
N SER A 219 -2.45 15.34 -20.98
CA SER A 219 -2.98 15.45 -22.35
C SER A 219 -2.96 14.15 -23.17
N GLU A 220 -2.28 13.12 -22.71
CA GLU A 220 -2.17 11.80 -23.36
C GLU A 220 -3.07 10.76 -22.71
N GLN A 221 -3.97 11.18 -21.84
CA GLN A 221 -4.91 10.32 -21.15
C GLN A 221 -6.30 10.95 -21.14
N GLU A 222 -7.31 10.09 -20.96
CA GLU A 222 -8.68 10.53 -20.84
C GLU A 222 -8.85 11.45 -19.62
N PRO A 223 -9.52 12.60 -19.76
CA PRO A 223 -9.65 13.56 -18.66
C PRO A 223 -10.36 13.02 -17.43
N ASN A 224 -11.36 12.17 -17.65
CA ASN A 224 -12.18 11.59 -16.60
C ASN A 224 -11.94 10.08 -16.52
N PHE A 225 -11.72 9.57 -15.33
CA PHE A 225 -11.62 8.13 -15.13
C PHE A 225 -13.00 7.47 -15.03
N HIS A 226 -13.04 6.18 -15.18
CA HIS A 226 -14.25 5.34 -15.16
C HIS A 226 -14.33 4.50 -13.90
N ALA A 227 -15.54 4.03 -13.59
CA ALA A 227 -15.76 2.93 -12.66
C ALA A 227 -16.68 1.89 -13.34
N ALA A 228 -16.11 0.73 -13.67
CA ALA A 228 -16.87 -0.42 -14.10
C ALA A 228 -17.46 -1.12 -12.86
N ILE A 229 -18.78 -1.24 -12.84
CA ILE A 229 -19.52 -1.96 -11.80
C ILE A 229 -19.73 -3.38 -12.27
N ILE A 230 -19.12 -4.32 -11.54
CA ILE A 230 -18.98 -5.70 -11.99
C ILE A 230 -19.75 -6.62 -11.04
N ASN A 231 -20.46 -7.57 -11.60
CA ASN A 231 -21.08 -8.65 -10.85
C ASN A 231 -19.99 -9.65 -10.39
N PRO A 232 -19.79 -9.85 -9.09
CA PRO A 232 -18.69 -10.69 -8.61
C PRO A 232 -18.86 -12.18 -8.94
N SER A 233 -20.08 -12.66 -9.20
CA SER A 233 -20.32 -14.07 -9.56
C SER A 233 -19.97 -14.36 -11.01
N THR A 234 -20.32 -13.45 -11.93
CA THR A 234 -20.15 -13.65 -13.38
C THR A 234 -18.97 -12.91 -13.98
N MET A 235 -18.36 -11.99 -13.24
CA MET A 235 -17.31 -11.04 -13.67
C MET A 235 -17.72 -10.20 -14.90
N LYS A 236 -19.03 -10.00 -15.11
CA LYS A 236 -19.56 -9.15 -16.17
C LYS A 236 -19.76 -7.73 -15.66
N VAL A 237 -19.40 -6.76 -16.47
CA VAL A 237 -19.74 -5.35 -16.25
C VAL A 237 -21.25 -5.18 -16.41
N GLU A 238 -21.89 -4.69 -15.37
CA GLU A 238 -23.33 -4.36 -15.38
C GLU A 238 -23.55 -2.89 -15.73
N LYS A 239 -22.59 -2.03 -15.41
CA LYS A 239 -22.64 -0.61 -15.67
C LYS A 239 -21.22 -0.05 -15.71
N ASP A 240 -21.01 0.95 -16.54
CA ASP A 240 -19.81 1.77 -16.55
C ASP A 240 -20.21 3.24 -16.31
N ILE A 241 -19.55 3.88 -15.37
CA ILE A 241 -19.82 5.28 -15.01
C ILE A 241 -18.53 6.09 -15.11
N ILE A 242 -18.68 7.38 -15.43
CA ILE A 242 -17.59 8.30 -15.63
C ILE A 242 -17.49 9.23 -14.42
N SER A 243 -16.27 9.53 -13.97
CA SER A 243 -16.02 10.49 -12.90
C SER A 243 -16.64 11.85 -13.25
N PRO A 244 -17.34 12.51 -12.30
CA PRO A 244 -17.91 13.82 -12.52
C PRO A 244 -16.86 14.94 -12.59
N VAL A 245 -15.61 14.64 -12.28
CA VAL A 245 -14.48 15.57 -12.28
C VAL A 245 -13.34 15.01 -13.11
N GLU A 246 -12.61 15.87 -13.77
CA GLU A 246 -11.35 15.52 -14.41
C GLU A 246 -10.33 15.08 -13.36
N GLY A 247 -9.49 14.08 -13.69
CA GLY A 247 -8.44 13.62 -12.79
C GLY A 247 -8.16 12.13 -12.85
N GLU A 248 -7.40 11.68 -11.88
CA GLU A 248 -6.97 10.29 -11.71
C GLU A 248 -7.28 9.77 -10.31
N MET A 249 -7.38 8.46 -10.18
CA MET A 249 -7.47 7.81 -8.88
C MET A 249 -6.11 7.82 -8.20
N ALA A 250 -6.06 8.07 -6.90
CA ALA A 250 -4.89 7.78 -6.10
C ALA A 250 -4.64 6.26 -6.10
N GLY A 251 -3.37 5.83 -6.04
CA GLY A 251 -3.04 4.42 -5.99
C GLY A 251 -3.11 3.66 -7.32
N SER A 252 -3.45 4.32 -8.42
CA SER A 252 -3.45 3.69 -9.76
C SER A 252 -2.06 3.62 -10.39
N ALA A 253 -1.11 4.37 -9.86
CA ALA A 253 0.25 4.43 -10.36
C ALA A 253 1.12 3.32 -9.74
N TYR A 254 2.11 2.88 -10.50
CA TYR A 254 3.11 1.94 -10.04
C TYR A 254 3.73 2.34 -8.69
N GLY A 255 3.70 1.42 -7.73
CA GLY A 255 4.21 1.64 -6.37
C GLY A 255 3.17 2.17 -5.37
N GLU A 256 2.00 2.58 -5.82
CA GLU A 256 0.88 3.00 -4.96
C GLU A 256 -0.26 1.97 -4.92
N LEU A 257 -0.17 0.92 -5.70
CA LEU A 257 -1.26 0.00 -6.05
C LEU A 257 -1.87 -0.78 -4.88
N MET A 258 -1.12 -0.96 -3.81
CA MET A 258 -1.56 -1.70 -2.61
C MET A 258 -1.86 -0.78 -1.43
N GLN A 259 -1.91 0.53 -1.67
CA GLN A 259 -2.29 1.50 -0.65
C GLN A 259 -3.80 1.61 -0.54
N ASP A 260 -4.29 1.90 0.67
CA ASP A 260 -5.72 2.06 0.93
C ASP A 260 -6.22 3.39 0.37
N CYS A 261 -6.68 3.38 -0.87
CA CYS A 261 -7.23 4.55 -1.56
C CYS A 261 -8.76 4.55 -1.65
N VAL A 262 -9.41 3.49 -1.15
CA VAL A 262 -10.87 3.36 -1.04
C VAL A 262 -11.24 3.04 0.39
N ALA A 263 -12.25 3.74 0.91
CA ALA A 263 -12.83 3.49 2.22
C ALA A 263 -14.35 3.33 2.14
N TYR A 264 -14.92 2.63 3.10
CA TYR A 264 -16.37 2.49 3.29
C TYR A 264 -16.74 2.99 4.68
N ASP A 265 -17.83 3.77 4.78
CA ASP A 265 -18.41 4.10 6.08
C ASP A 265 -19.38 3.01 6.56
N GLU A 266 -19.95 3.17 7.75
CA GLU A 266 -20.88 2.21 8.34
C GLU A 266 -22.18 2.04 7.53
N ALA A 267 -22.57 3.08 6.78
CA ALA A 267 -23.73 3.02 5.90
C ALA A 267 -23.45 2.27 4.59
N GLY A 268 -22.17 2.04 4.27
CA GLY A 268 -21.71 1.41 3.03
C GLY A 268 -21.50 2.42 1.89
N ASN A 269 -21.41 3.72 2.19
CA ASN A 269 -20.95 4.69 1.20
C ASN A 269 -19.47 4.42 0.88
N LEU A 270 -19.15 4.42 -0.41
CA LEU A 270 -17.80 4.29 -0.91
C LEU A 270 -17.16 5.67 -1.06
N TYR A 271 -15.95 5.83 -0.55
CA TYR A 271 -15.11 7.02 -0.73
C TYR A 271 -13.84 6.62 -1.47
N LEU A 272 -13.54 7.32 -2.55
CA LEU A 272 -12.36 7.11 -3.38
C LEU A 272 -11.43 8.32 -3.27
N ALA A 273 -10.18 8.09 -2.91
CA ALA A 273 -9.14 9.10 -3.02
C ALA A 273 -8.75 9.29 -4.49
N CYS A 274 -8.77 10.53 -4.94
CA CYS A 274 -8.39 10.91 -6.30
C CYS A 274 -7.71 12.29 -6.30
N PHE A 275 -7.21 12.71 -7.45
CA PHE A 275 -6.58 14.02 -7.62
C PHE A 275 -6.76 14.53 -9.04
N HIS A 276 -6.70 15.84 -9.17
CA HIS A 276 -6.70 16.57 -10.44
C HIS A 276 -5.40 17.38 -10.55
N GLU A 277 -4.72 17.28 -11.69
CA GLU A 277 -3.54 18.09 -11.98
C GLU A 277 -3.97 19.40 -12.65
N GLU A 278 -3.70 20.53 -11.98
CA GLU A 278 -3.92 21.85 -12.55
C GLU A 278 -2.85 22.22 -13.59
N ALA A 279 -3.13 23.20 -14.42
CA ALA A 279 -2.17 23.75 -15.39
C ALA A 279 -0.87 24.27 -14.74
N SER A 280 -0.90 24.58 -13.45
CA SER A 280 0.26 24.96 -12.63
C SER A 280 1.15 23.76 -12.28
N GLY A 281 0.69 22.52 -12.50
CA GLY A 281 1.32 21.28 -12.05
C GLY A 281 1.04 20.94 -10.58
N LEU A 282 0.11 21.65 -9.92
CA LEU A 282 -0.39 21.32 -8.61
C LEU A 282 -1.41 20.18 -8.72
N GLU A 283 -1.19 19.09 -7.98
CA GLU A 283 -2.11 17.96 -7.91
C GLU A 283 -3.08 18.15 -6.72
N LYS A 284 -4.26 18.68 -6.98
CA LYS A 284 -5.30 18.81 -5.95
C LYS A 284 -5.93 17.47 -5.61
N GLY A 285 -5.77 17.02 -4.37
CA GLY A 285 -6.42 15.82 -3.86
C GLY A 285 -7.88 16.05 -3.52
N MET A 286 -8.71 15.04 -3.72
CA MET A 286 -10.14 15.08 -3.36
C MET A 286 -10.65 13.68 -3.00
N LEU A 287 -11.81 13.62 -2.37
CA LEU A 287 -12.60 12.41 -2.20
C LEU A 287 -13.83 12.47 -3.10
N LEU A 288 -14.06 11.44 -3.87
CA LEU A 288 -15.35 11.20 -4.52
C LEU A 288 -16.15 10.16 -3.72
N ARG A 289 -17.48 10.26 -3.78
CA ARG A 289 -18.37 9.34 -3.08
C ARG A 289 -19.32 8.64 -4.05
N ILE A 290 -19.61 7.36 -3.77
CA ILE A 290 -20.76 6.63 -4.30
C ILE A 290 -21.60 6.21 -3.11
N LYS A 291 -22.87 6.68 -3.01
CA LYS A 291 -23.73 6.36 -1.89
C LYS A 291 -24.07 4.88 -1.81
N ALA A 292 -24.32 4.42 -0.60
CA ALA A 292 -24.82 3.06 -0.36
C ALA A 292 -26.09 2.79 -1.18
N GLY A 293 -26.10 1.65 -1.87
CA GLY A 293 -27.21 1.26 -2.76
C GLY A 293 -27.29 1.99 -4.10
N GLU A 294 -26.47 3.02 -4.32
CA GLU A 294 -26.39 3.74 -5.60
C GLU A 294 -25.20 3.26 -6.44
N THR A 295 -25.29 3.45 -7.75
CA THR A 295 -24.26 3.08 -8.73
C THR A 295 -23.81 4.26 -9.58
N GLU A 296 -23.97 5.49 -9.07
CA GLU A 296 -23.49 6.73 -9.67
C GLU A 296 -22.60 7.48 -8.67
N PHE A 297 -21.68 8.25 -9.19
CA PHE A 297 -20.96 9.20 -8.35
C PHE A 297 -21.93 10.25 -7.79
N ASP A 298 -21.79 10.52 -6.51
CA ASP A 298 -22.61 11.51 -5.84
C ASP A 298 -22.11 12.93 -6.12
N THR A 299 -22.68 13.59 -7.11
CA THR A 299 -22.32 14.95 -7.51
C THR A 299 -22.68 16.02 -6.46
N SER A 300 -23.47 15.66 -5.46
CA SER A 300 -23.77 16.55 -4.33
C SER A 300 -22.71 16.50 -3.21
N TYR A 301 -21.79 15.53 -3.26
CA TYR A 301 -20.73 15.38 -2.29
C TYR A 301 -19.58 16.36 -2.57
N ASN A 302 -19.38 17.29 -1.69
CA ASN A 302 -18.31 18.28 -1.72
C ASN A 302 -17.50 18.27 -0.41
N GLY A 303 -17.49 17.12 0.28
CA GLY A 303 -16.97 16.99 1.64
C GLY A 303 -15.50 17.29 1.78
N TYR A 304 -14.65 16.91 0.81
CA TYR A 304 -13.23 17.16 0.97
C TYR A 304 -12.49 17.43 -0.34
N SER A 305 -11.69 18.47 -0.31
CA SER A 305 -10.67 18.79 -1.31
C SER A 305 -9.37 19.21 -0.60
N ASN A 306 -8.26 18.57 -0.95
CA ASN A 306 -6.93 18.98 -0.50
C ASN A 306 -6.34 19.95 -1.52
N ALA A 307 -6.57 21.25 -1.32
CA ALA A 307 -6.06 22.27 -2.22
C ALA A 307 -4.53 22.39 -2.22
N ASP A 308 -3.85 21.75 -1.25
CA ASP A 308 -2.40 21.88 -1.06
C ASP A 308 -1.60 20.81 -1.78
N GLY A 309 -2.24 19.76 -2.31
CA GLY A 309 -1.53 18.68 -3.00
C GLY A 309 -2.33 17.38 -3.10
N LYS A 310 -1.67 16.33 -3.58
CA LYS A 310 -2.25 15.02 -3.81
C LYS A 310 -2.72 14.36 -2.51
N LEU A 311 -3.89 13.73 -2.57
CA LEU A 311 -4.36 12.79 -1.55
C LEU A 311 -3.90 11.38 -1.96
N MET A 312 -3.20 10.69 -1.05
CA MET A 312 -2.60 9.39 -1.35
C MET A 312 -3.48 8.23 -0.87
N THR A 313 -3.93 8.28 0.39
CA THR A 313 -4.69 7.20 1.02
C THR A 313 -5.89 7.75 1.78
N VAL A 314 -6.87 6.87 1.98
CA VAL A 314 -8.02 7.12 2.86
C VAL A 314 -8.36 5.84 3.62
N GLN A 315 -8.41 5.91 4.95
CA GLN A 315 -8.76 4.80 5.82
C GLN A 315 -9.88 5.23 6.77
N TYR A 316 -10.98 4.50 6.76
CA TYR A 316 -12.13 4.84 7.61
C TYR A 316 -11.82 4.53 9.08
N LEU A 317 -12.13 5.48 9.97
CA LEU A 317 -11.89 5.37 11.42
C LEU A 317 -13.16 5.15 12.23
N GLY A 318 -14.32 5.24 11.61
CA GLY A 318 -15.61 5.30 12.31
C GLY A 318 -16.10 6.74 12.54
N ASN A 319 -17.38 6.86 12.88
CA ASN A 319 -18.02 8.16 13.20
C ASN A 319 -17.82 9.24 12.12
N ASN A 320 -17.95 8.88 10.85
CA ASN A 320 -17.71 9.75 9.70
C ASN A 320 -16.32 10.39 9.63
N LYS A 321 -15.32 9.76 10.23
CA LYS A 321 -13.93 10.21 10.16
C LYS A 321 -13.06 9.27 9.36
N ALA A 322 -12.08 9.82 8.67
CA ALA A 322 -11.08 9.06 7.96
C ALA A 322 -9.67 9.60 8.25
N LEU A 323 -8.71 8.68 8.36
CA LEU A 323 -7.28 8.98 8.33
C LEU A 323 -6.85 9.09 6.86
N VAL A 324 -6.15 10.15 6.53
CA VAL A 324 -5.58 10.36 5.19
C VAL A 324 -4.10 10.62 5.26
N TYR A 325 -3.39 10.13 4.24
CA TYR A 325 -2.02 10.50 3.94
C TYR A 325 -2.05 11.43 2.73
N ALA A 326 -1.56 12.66 2.90
CA ALA A 326 -1.65 13.71 1.90
C ALA A 326 -0.28 14.36 1.69
N ARG A 327 -0.07 14.93 0.50
CA ARG A 327 1.10 15.74 0.19
C ARG A 327 0.74 17.23 0.29
N ASN A 328 1.71 18.03 0.69
CA ASN A 328 1.63 19.49 0.60
C ASN A 328 2.63 19.99 -0.45
N ASP A 329 2.13 20.38 -1.61
CA ASP A 329 2.94 20.87 -2.73
C ASP A 329 3.51 22.28 -2.49
N ASN A 330 3.08 22.94 -1.40
CA ASN A 330 3.60 24.20 -0.90
C ASN A 330 4.51 24.04 0.33
N ALA A 331 4.87 22.80 0.69
CA ALA A 331 5.78 22.57 1.82
C ALA A 331 7.14 23.24 1.56
N PRO A 332 7.74 23.87 2.58
CA PRO A 332 9.06 24.46 2.44
C PRO A 332 10.10 23.35 2.16
N ILE A 333 11.04 23.65 1.28
CA ILE A 333 12.21 22.80 1.07
C ILE A 333 13.23 23.17 2.13
N SER A 334 13.65 22.20 2.93
CA SER A 334 14.69 22.41 3.94
C SER A 334 16.05 22.66 3.31
N ASP A 335 16.99 23.27 4.06
CA ASP A 335 18.36 23.48 3.60
C ASP A 335 19.07 22.13 3.29
N LYS A 336 18.78 21.09 4.07
CA LYS A 336 19.30 19.74 3.88
C LYS A 336 18.78 19.12 2.57
N ALA A 337 17.48 19.22 2.31
CA ALA A 337 16.87 18.76 1.07
C ALA A 337 17.38 19.54 -0.15
N ALA A 338 17.51 20.87 -0.04
CA ALA A 338 18.06 21.72 -1.08
C ALA A 338 19.53 21.38 -1.40
N ALA A 339 20.35 21.12 -0.38
CA ALA A 339 21.73 20.66 -0.55
C ALA A 339 21.83 19.28 -1.22
N ALA A 340 20.82 18.42 -1.04
CA ALA A 340 20.70 17.15 -1.74
C ALA A 340 20.15 17.29 -3.17
N GLY A 341 19.88 18.51 -3.64
CA GLY A 341 19.40 18.81 -4.99
C GLY A 341 17.88 18.73 -5.18
N ILE A 342 17.10 18.64 -4.10
CA ILE A 342 15.64 18.68 -4.14
C ILE A 342 15.19 20.13 -4.35
N LYS A 343 14.40 20.37 -5.40
CA LYS A 343 14.01 21.71 -5.82
C LYS A 343 12.52 22.02 -5.63
N LYS A 344 11.70 21.02 -5.37
CA LYS A 344 10.25 21.15 -5.23
C LYS A 344 9.66 20.11 -4.30
N PRO A 345 8.58 20.42 -3.58
CA PRO A 345 7.93 19.49 -2.63
C PRO A 345 7.35 18.25 -3.30
N THR A 346 7.04 18.33 -4.60
CA THR A 346 6.50 17.20 -5.37
C THR A 346 7.57 16.17 -5.76
N ALA A 347 8.86 16.41 -5.47
CA ALA A 347 9.91 15.43 -5.69
C ALA A 347 9.71 14.19 -4.79
N ILE A 348 10.05 13.03 -5.30
CA ILE A 348 9.90 11.75 -4.58
C ILE A 348 10.66 11.77 -3.24
N ASP A 349 11.82 12.41 -3.21
CA ASP A 349 12.70 12.49 -2.04
C ASP A 349 12.39 13.68 -1.12
N ALA A 350 11.31 14.46 -1.40
CA ALA A 350 10.92 15.58 -0.59
C ALA A 350 10.14 15.14 0.66
N PHE A 351 10.43 15.78 1.80
CA PHE A 351 9.63 15.66 3.01
C PHE A 351 8.46 16.63 2.92
N SER A 352 7.38 16.19 2.34
CA SER A 352 6.20 17.02 2.05
C SER A 352 4.86 16.32 2.38
N HIS A 353 4.92 15.07 2.82
CA HIS A 353 3.73 14.30 3.14
C HIS A 353 3.37 14.37 4.62
N TYR A 354 2.09 14.28 4.94
CA TYR A 354 1.58 14.35 6.31
C TYR A 354 0.31 13.52 6.48
N TYR A 355 0.00 13.18 7.72
CA TYR A 355 -1.25 12.54 8.10
C TYR A 355 -2.24 13.57 8.68
N ALA A 356 -3.51 13.38 8.34
CA ALA A 356 -4.61 14.21 8.87
C ALA A 356 -5.87 13.35 9.07
N ILE A 357 -6.74 13.82 9.94
CA ILE A 357 -8.11 13.32 10.10
C ILE A 357 -9.05 14.23 9.32
N ILE A 358 -9.89 13.62 8.51
CA ILE A 358 -10.96 14.29 7.78
C ILE A 358 -12.30 13.91 8.40
N ASP A 359 -13.16 14.89 8.62
CA ASP A 359 -14.58 14.67 8.80
C ASP A 359 -15.22 14.53 7.42
N LEU A 360 -15.75 13.34 7.11
CA LEU A 360 -16.31 13.02 5.80
C LEU A 360 -17.60 13.77 5.50
N THR A 361 -18.28 14.32 6.52
CA THR A 361 -19.52 15.09 6.35
C THR A 361 -19.22 16.53 6.03
N THR A 362 -18.29 17.14 6.74
CA THR A 362 -18.00 18.59 6.64
C THR A 362 -16.81 18.91 5.73
N GLY A 363 -15.97 17.91 5.44
CA GLY A 363 -14.71 18.10 4.75
C GLY A 363 -13.62 18.77 5.60
N THR A 364 -13.87 18.95 6.89
CA THR A 364 -12.88 19.57 7.78
C THR A 364 -11.68 18.66 7.95
N LYS A 365 -10.50 19.17 7.64
CA LYS A 365 -9.22 18.49 7.79
C LYS A 365 -8.50 19.00 9.05
N THR A 366 -8.05 18.04 9.88
CA THR A 366 -7.22 18.34 11.05
C THR A 366 -5.92 17.54 10.93
N ARG A 367 -4.79 18.24 10.78
CA ARG A 367 -3.49 17.59 10.74
C ARG A 367 -3.16 16.94 12.08
N LEU A 368 -2.55 15.76 12.06
CA LEU A 368 -2.16 15.08 13.29
C LEU A 368 -1.13 15.88 14.06
N SER A 369 -1.33 15.97 15.38
CA SER A 369 -0.48 16.73 16.28
C SER A 369 -0.14 15.89 17.51
N TYR A 370 1.07 16.05 17.99
CA TYR A 370 1.56 15.46 19.23
C TYR A 370 2.10 16.55 20.15
N ASN A 371 1.70 16.55 21.41
CA ASN A 371 2.06 17.59 22.40
C ASN A 371 1.83 19.03 21.91
N GLY A 372 0.71 19.26 21.21
CA GLY A 372 0.32 20.59 20.71
C GLY A 372 1.11 21.10 19.50
N LYS A 373 1.93 20.25 18.88
CA LYS A 373 2.65 20.57 17.64
C LYS A 373 2.20 19.62 16.54
N GLU A 374 2.04 20.12 15.32
CA GLU A 374 1.83 19.28 14.15
C GLU A 374 3.02 18.33 13.98
N ILE A 375 2.71 17.06 13.67
CA ILE A 375 3.75 16.07 13.34
C ILE A 375 4.47 16.54 12.07
N ALA A 376 5.78 16.46 12.07
CA ALA A 376 6.62 16.90 10.96
C ALA A 376 6.26 16.17 9.65
N TYR A 377 6.64 16.75 8.53
CA TYR A 377 6.43 16.12 7.24
C TYR A 377 7.23 14.82 7.12
N SER A 378 6.57 13.81 6.57
CA SER A 378 7.17 12.52 6.25
C SER A 378 7.66 12.48 4.82
N GLY A 379 8.69 11.68 4.57
CA GLY A 379 9.15 11.37 3.23
C GLY A 379 8.44 10.18 2.61
N GLY A 380 8.47 10.10 1.28
CA GLY A 380 8.05 8.95 0.49
C GLY A 380 6.54 8.80 0.29
N ARG A 381 6.16 8.25 -0.85
CA ARG A 381 4.76 8.10 -1.27
C ARG A 381 4.34 6.66 -1.62
N PHE A 382 5.28 5.73 -1.69
CA PHE A 382 5.05 4.43 -2.32
C PHE A 382 4.63 3.31 -1.38
N SER A 383 4.49 3.55 -0.09
CA SER A 383 4.18 2.49 0.88
C SER A 383 3.05 2.89 1.79
N GLN A 384 2.19 1.93 2.10
CA GLN A 384 1.23 2.08 3.19
C GLN A 384 1.99 2.17 4.50
N ARG A 385 1.78 3.25 5.25
CA ARG A 385 2.50 3.53 6.50
C ARG A 385 1.59 3.61 7.71
N SER A 386 0.37 3.14 7.56
CA SER A 386 -0.60 3.10 8.66
C SER A 386 -1.42 1.82 8.61
N VAL A 387 -1.74 1.32 9.79
CA VAL A 387 -2.65 0.19 9.98
C VAL A 387 -3.61 0.49 11.11
N ILE A 388 -4.89 0.15 10.90
CA ILE A 388 -5.93 0.29 11.93
C ILE A 388 -6.13 -1.06 12.58
N PHE A 389 -5.97 -1.10 13.90
CA PHE A 389 -6.15 -2.30 14.70
C PHE A 389 -6.60 -1.96 16.13
N ASN A 390 -7.61 -2.65 16.66
CA ASN A 390 -8.13 -2.48 18.02
C ASN A 390 -8.41 -1.01 18.41
N ASP A 391 -9.21 -0.31 17.60
CA ASP A 391 -9.58 1.10 17.80
C ASP A 391 -8.40 2.08 17.83
N LYS A 392 -7.28 1.69 17.26
CA LYS A 392 -6.09 2.54 17.12
C LYS A 392 -5.59 2.53 15.68
N ALA A 393 -5.08 3.67 15.24
CA ALA A 393 -4.30 3.76 14.01
C ALA A 393 -2.81 3.89 14.37
N TYR A 394 -2.00 2.94 13.92
CA TYR A 394 -0.54 2.94 14.07
C TYR A 394 0.05 3.54 12.80
N ILE A 395 0.84 4.59 12.92
CA ILE A 395 1.23 5.45 11.82
C ILE A 395 2.75 5.61 11.82
N GLY A 396 3.42 5.09 10.80
CA GLY A 396 4.86 5.25 10.61
C GLY A 396 5.18 6.60 9.96
N VAL A 397 6.00 7.40 10.62
CA VAL A 397 6.43 8.72 10.15
C VAL A 397 7.96 8.74 10.09
N ASP A 398 8.49 8.99 8.91
CA ASP A 398 9.92 9.13 8.65
C ASP A 398 10.20 10.60 8.31
N THR A 399 10.80 11.33 9.23
CA THR A 399 11.08 12.76 9.08
C THR A 399 12.53 13.01 8.69
N GLU A 400 12.81 14.21 8.20
CA GLU A 400 14.17 14.60 7.84
C GLU A 400 15.08 14.85 9.07
N GLU A 401 14.47 15.20 10.20
CA GLU A 401 15.17 15.66 11.40
C GLU A 401 15.44 14.53 12.40
N ASP A 402 14.56 13.53 12.42
CA ASP A 402 14.66 12.41 13.36
C ASP A 402 15.69 11.37 12.87
N ALA A 403 16.42 10.79 13.82
CA ALA A 403 17.40 9.74 13.51
C ALA A 403 16.71 8.43 13.13
N ASN A 404 15.52 8.17 13.68
CA ASN A 404 14.70 6.98 13.44
C ASN A 404 13.32 7.39 12.94
N ALA A 405 12.69 6.52 12.17
CA ALA A 405 11.26 6.63 11.92
C ALA A 405 10.49 6.43 13.24
N ILE A 406 9.38 7.15 13.40
CA ILE A 406 8.60 7.15 14.63
C ILE A 406 7.22 6.57 14.34
N ILE A 407 6.75 5.67 15.20
CA ILE A 407 5.37 5.22 15.20
C ILE A 407 4.55 6.18 16.06
N TYR A 408 3.54 6.84 15.46
CA TYR A 408 2.51 7.54 16.20
C TYR A 408 1.26 6.68 16.30
N ILE A 409 0.60 6.71 17.47
CA ILE A 409 -0.59 5.91 17.75
C ILE A 409 -1.75 6.87 17.97
N TYR A 410 -2.70 6.88 17.03
CA TYR A 410 -3.94 7.65 17.15
C TYR A 410 -5.03 6.77 17.75
N ASP A 411 -5.56 7.16 18.91
CA ASP A 411 -6.71 6.50 19.52
C ASP A 411 -7.99 7.03 18.88
N ILE A 412 -8.73 6.13 18.23
CA ILE A 412 -9.92 6.48 17.45
C ILE A 412 -11.07 6.97 18.34
N LYS A 413 -11.15 6.46 19.57
CA LYS A 413 -12.23 6.81 20.51
C LYS A 413 -12.03 8.17 21.16
N THR A 414 -10.80 8.47 21.55
CA THR A 414 -10.46 9.69 22.29
C THR A 414 -9.98 10.81 21.36
N GLY A 415 -9.47 10.47 20.18
CA GLY A 415 -8.84 11.42 19.26
C GLY A 415 -7.45 11.87 19.70
N THR A 416 -6.83 11.19 20.67
CA THR A 416 -5.50 11.53 21.18
C THR A 416 -4.42 10.85 20.35
N VAL A 417 -3.22 11.46 20.32
CA VAL A 417 -2.03 10.91 19.67
C VAL A 417 -0.97 10.66 20.73
N GLU A 418 -0.40 9.47 20.69
CA GLU A 418 0.74 9.06 21.50
C GLU A 418 1.95 8.78 20.62
N LYS A 419 3.16 9.03 21.13
CA LYS A 419 4.39 8.57 20.50
C LYS A 419 4.61 7.12 20.91
N GLY A 420 4.77 6.25 19.95
CA GLY A 420 5.06 4.83 20.13
C GLY A 420 6.56 4.53 19.98
N ALA A 421 6.87 3.33 19.44
CA ALA A 421 8.21 2.86 19.16
C ALA A 421 8.91 3.67 18.05
N GLU A 422 10.23 3.56 17.99
CA GLU A 422 11.11 4.15 16.98
C GLU A 422 11.79 3.10 16.11
#